data_50d6202b1ec2fcc9f1c5ba8510f8627c
#
_entry.id   50d6202b1ec2fcc9f1c5ba8510f8627c
#
_cell.length_a   1.000
_cell.length_b   1.000
_cell.length_c   1.000
_cell.angle_alpha   90.00
_cell.angle_beta   90.00
_cell.angle_gamma   90.00
#
_symmetry.space_group_name_H-M   'P 1'
#
loop_
_entity.id
_entity.type
_entity.pdbx_description
1 polymer ?
#
loop_
_entity_poly.entity_id
_entity_poly.type
_entity_poly.pdbx_seq_one_letter_code
_entity_poly.pdbx_strand_id
1 'polypeptide(L)'
;MKSAKKTIFIAGAGRMGRGIAITFAYQGFPVTLMDIKDRNKEEFNQLQSSALTETRSQLEILARSNVFPFEMIDRIVDRIEIRHIDDQTDIWKEAEIVFEAVPEILALKKEVYSRICPFLQKDALIASTTSSFSVNELAEFVLHKDRFMNTHWLNPAYLIPLVEVSPGNETSDLSLKEMFKLFEGIGKVPIKCAPSPGFIVPRIQALAMNEASRLVEEGIASIEDIDKASRVGFGLRFAVLGLLEFIDWGGADTLFHASNYLKESLNSERFAPPEIVEEKMRSGNIGLKTKKGFYHFDETYLDQYQLETFQKFIDLLQHLGFITAPKEDNFAIINEGTF
;
A
#
# COMPACT_ATOMS: atom_id res chain seq x y z
N MET A 1 2.94 -18.06 28.10
CA MET A 1 4.19 -17.32 27.82
C MET A 1 3.93 -16.48 26.56
N LYS A 2 4.06 -15.14 26.61
CA LYS A 2 4.07 -14.32 25.37
C LYS A 2 5.33 -14.73 24.61
N SER A 3 5.20 -15.27 23.39
CA SER A 3 6.34 -15.48 22.50
C SER A 3 7.12 -14.17 22.41
N ALA A 4 8.43 -14.22 22.55
CA ALA A 4 9.28 -13.06 22.30
C ALA A 4 8.99 -12.55 20.88
N LYS A 5 8.87 -11.23 20.71
CA LYS A 5 8.66 -10.66 19.39
C LYS A 5 9.93 -10.83 18.57
N LYS A 6 9.76 -11.11 17.27
CA LYS A 6 10.86 -11.23 16.31
C LYS A 6 11.69 -9.95 16.23
N THR A 7 12.98 -10.10 15.98
CA THR A 7 13.91 -8.97 15.76
C THR A 7 13.84 -8.51 14.30
N ILE A 8 13.61 -7.21 14.11
CA ILE A 8 13.46 -6.59 12.79
C ILE A 8 14.71 -5.78 12.47
N PHE A 9 15.36 -6.10 11.37
CA PHE A 9 16.49 -5.35 10.84
C PHE A 9 16.10 -4.66 9.53
N ILE A 10 16.54 -3.42 9.36
CA ILE A 10 16.24 -2.62 8.17
C ILE A 10 17.54 -2.08 7.62
N ALA A 11 17.95 -2.57 6.45
CA ALA A 11 19.13 -2.10 5.75
C ALA A 11 18.78 -0.84 4.93
N GLY A 12 19.14 0.33 5.44
CA GLY A 12 18.87 1.61 4.83
C GLY A 12 18.09 2.56 5.75
N ALA A 13 18.78 3.58 6.30
CA ALA A 13 18.20 4.58 7.20
C ALA A 13 17.56 5.78 6.44
N GLY A 14 17.08 5.56 5.22
CA GLY A 14 16.33 6.51 4.41
C GLY A 14 14.86 6.62 4.82
N ARG A 15 14.09 7.45 4.08
CA ARG A 15 12.67 7.70 4.35
C ARG A 15 11.84 6.42 4.49
N MET A 16 12.01 5.45 3.57
CA MET A 16 11.25 4.19 3.63
C MET A 16 11.67 3.35 4.84
N GLY A 17 12.97 3.19 5.07
CA GLY A 17 13.46 2.43 6.23
C GLY A 17 12.99 3.01 7.56
N ARG A 18 13.01 4.34 7.74
CA ARG A 18 12.47 5.01 8.94
C ARG A 18 10.96 4.77 9.09
N GLY A 19 10.19 4.86 8.00
CA GLY A 19 8.75 4.59 8.02
C GLY A 19 8.42 3.14 8.41
N ILE A 20 9.18 2.17 7.92
CA ILE A 20 9.06 0.76 8.30
C ILE A 20 9.46 0.57 9.77
N ALA A 21 10.56 1.22 10.22
CA ALA A 21 10.99 1.17 11.62
C ALA A 21 9.90 1.67 12.57
N ILE A 22 9.26 2.81 12.26
CA ILE A 22 8.12 3.32 13.02
C ILE A 22 7.00 2.28 13.08
N THR A 23 6.64 1.66 11.94
CA THR A 23 5.56 0.69 11.87
C THR A 23 5.77 -0.47 12.85
N PHE A 24 6.96 -1.06 12.86
CA PHE A 24 7.27 -2.18 13.74
C PHE A 24 7.46 -1.76 15.21
N ALA A 25 8.16 -0.65 15.46
CA ALA A 25 8.38 -0.12 16.80
C ALA A 25 7.05 0.28 17.48
N TYR A 26 6.11 0.87 16.72
CA TYR A 26 4.76 1.17 17.17
C TYR A 26 4.03 -0.09 17.66
N GLN A 27 4.18 -1.20 16.95
CA GLN A 27 3.61 -2.51 17.33
C GLN A 27 4.43 -3.25 18.39
N GLY A 28 5.49 -2.62 18.92
CA GLY A 28 6.28 -3.10 20.05
C GLY A 28 7.36 -4.10 19.68
N PHE A 29 7.82 -4.13 18.42
CA PHE A 29 8.97 -4.92 18.00
C PHE A 29 10.27 -4.15 18.27
N PRO A 30 11.36 -4.84 18.65
CA PRO A 30 12.69 -4.27 18.60
C PRO A 30 13.11 -4.11 17.12
N VAL A 31 13.64 -2.95 16.78
CA VAL A 31 14.02 -2.61 15.40
C VAL A 31 15.45 -2.10 15.37
N THR A 32 16.29 -2.69 14.53
CA THR A 32 17.62 -2.18 14.22
C THR A 32 17.62 -1.56 12.82
N LEU A 33 17.79 -0.25 12.75
CA LEU A 33 17.87 0.51 11.51
C LEU A 33 19.34 0.72 11.17
N MET A 34 19.78 0.11 10.06
CA MET A 34 21.18 0.10 9.64
C MET A 34 21.48 1.21 8.62
N ASP A 35 22.38 2.09 8.95
CA ASP A 35 22.95 3.00 7.94
C ASP A 35 23.98 2.23 7.10
N ILE A 36 23.80 2.28 5.80
CA ILE A 36 24.62 1.54 4.83
C ILE A 36 25.69 2.42 4.15
N LYS A 37 25.63 3.73 4.37
CA LYS A 37 26.58 4.65 3.74
C LYS A 37 27.89 4.69 4.53
N ASP A 38 28.98 4.79 3.81
CA ASP A 38 30.27 5.11 4.42
C ASP A 38 30.18 6.53 5.00
N ARG A 39 30.31 6.64 6.34
CA ARG A 39 30.24 7.90 7.08
C ARG A 39 31.31 7.95 8.15
N ASN A 40 31.86 9.14 8.34
CA ASN A 40 32.63 9.39 9.54
C ASN A 40 31.72 9.46 10.79
N LYS A 41 32.31 9.43 11.97
CA LYS A 41 31.57 9.41 13.25
C LYS A 41 30.64 10.61 13.43
N GLU A 42 31.03 11.79 12.98
CA GLU A 42 30.25 13.01 13.11
C GLU A 42 29.00 12.95 12.20
N GLU A 43 29.17 12.56 10.94
CA GLU A 43 28.07 12.35 9.98
C GLU A 43 27.09 11.27 10.45
N PHE A 44 27.60 10.19 11.05
CA PHE A 44 26.75 9.14 11.61
C PHE A 44 25.94 9.65 12.82
N ASN A 45 26.56 10.39 13.73
CA ASN A 45 25.86 11.00 14.88
C ASN A 45 24.77 11.98 14.39
N GLN A 46 25.04 12.76 13.35
CA GLN A 46 24.05 13.66 12.74
C GLN A 46 22.89 12.87 12.12
N LEU A 47 23.16 11.76 11.43
CA LEU A 47 22.14 10.87 10.91
C LEU A 47 21.26 10.32 12.03
N GLN A 48 21.86 9.77 13.09
CA GLN A 48 21.12 9.24 14.24
C GLN A 48 20.19 10.29 14.84
N SER A 49 20.74 11.48 15.14
CA SER A 49 19.95 12.57 15.72
C SER A 49 18.79 12.99 14.79
N SER A 50 19.06 13.17 13.49
CA SER A 50 18.05 13.58 12.53
C SER A 50 16.96 12.51 12.35
N ALA A 51 17.34 11.22 12.30
CA ALA A 51 16.41 10.13 12.13
C ALA A 51 15.49 9.98 13.35
N LEU A 52 16.01 10.07 14.56
CA LEU A 52 15.20 10.01 15.79
C LEU A 52 14.30 11.24 15.93
N THR A 53 14.79 12.44 15.57
CA THR A 53 13.99 13.67 15.58
C THR A 53 12.83 13.57 14.58
N GLU A 54 13.07 13.11 13.36
CA GLU A 54 12.03 12.91 12.36
C GLU A 54 11.01 11.84 12.81
N THR A 55 11.50 10.70 13.34
CA THR A 55 10.63 9.65 13.90
C THR A 55 9.72 10.21 14.98
N ARG A 56 10.27 10.99 15.92
CA ARG A 56 9.51 11.63 16.99
C ARG A 56 8.46 12.58 16.44
N SER A 57 8.83 13.43 15.49
CA SER A 57 7.89 14.37 14.87
C SER A 57 6.71 13.66 14.19
N GLN A 58 6.96 12.53 13.49
CA GLN A 58 5.90 11.74 12.87
C GLN A 58 4.97 11.09 13.91
N LEU A 59 5.53 10.59 15.02
CA LEU A 59 4.74 10.04 16.13
C LEU A 59 3.92 11.13 16.84
N GLU A 60 4.46 12.34 16.99
CA GLU A 60 3.72 13.47 17.55
C GLU A 60 2.49 13.84 16.71
N ILE A 61 2.58 13.80 15.39
CA ILE A 61 1.43 14.02 14.49
C ILE A 61 0.32 13.00 14.79
N LEU A 62 0.67 11.73 14.94
CA LEU A 62 -0.30 10.67 15.26
C LEU A 62 -0.91 10.88 16.67
N ALA A 63 -0.09 11.23 17.65
CA ALA A 63 -0.55 11.50 19.01
C ALA A 63 -1.48 12.72 19.07
N ARG A 64 -1.16 13.82 18.38
CA ARG A 64 -2.04 15.00 18.23
C ARG A 64 -3.37 14.66 17.55
N SER A 65 -3.38 13.64 16.70
CA SER A 65 -4.59 13.11 16.06
C SER A 65 -5.33 12.07 16.92
N ASN A 66 -4.98 11.94 18.20
CA ASN A 66 -5.58 11.02 19.18
C ASN A 66 -5.46 9.53 18.80
N VAL A 67 -4.44 9.15 18.01
CA VAL A 67 -4.19 7.75 17.67
C VAL A 67 -3.65 6.96 18.88
N PHE A 68 -2.83 7.62 19.70
CA PHE A 68 -2.32 7.11 20.98
C PHE A 68 -1.86 8.25 21.90
N PRO A 69 -1.70 8.01 23.22
CA PRO A 69 -1.25 9.04 24.18
C PRO A 69 0.21 9.47 23.94
N PHE A 70 0.52 10.76 24.15
CA PHE A 70 1.86 11.33 23.97
C PHE A 70 2.96 10.59 24.76
N GLU A 71 2.63 10.08 25.95
CA GLU A 71 3.54 9.37 26.84
C GLU A 71 4.08 8.05 26.21
N MET A 72 3.48 7.58 25.13
CA MET A 72 3.95 6.39 24.41
C MET A 72 5.07 6.70 23.43
N ILE A 73 5.30 7.96 23.04
CA ILE A 73 6.29 8.34 22.02
C ILE A 73 7.68 7.84 22.41
N ASP A 74 8.14 8.15 23.62
CA ASP A 74 9.47 7.73 24.08
C ASP A 74 9.62 6.20 24.05
N ARG A 75 8.60 5.47 24.53
CA ARG A 75 8.59 4.01 24.51
C ARG A 75 8.65 3.40 23.10
N ILE A 76 8.09 4.11 22.11
CA ILE A 76 8.15 3.66 20.69
C ILE A 76 9.53 3.94 20.12
N VAL A 77 10.06 5.16 20.36
CA VAL A 77 11.38 5.58 19.89
C VAL A 77 12.48 4.71 20.48
N ASP A 78 12.42 4.37 21.75
CA ASP A 78 13.40 3.53 22.47
C ASP A 78 13.50 2.10 21.92
N ARG A 79 12.56 1.65 21.07
CA ARG A 79 12.63 0.37 20.37
C ARG A 79 13.42 0.44 19.07
N ILE A 80 13.80 1.63 18.61
CA ILE A 80 14.55 1.83 17.36
C ILE A 80 15.99 2.12 17.69
N GLU A 81 16.85 1.17 17.43
CA GLU A 81 18.29 1.34 17.50
C GLU A 81 18.83 1.66 16.11
N ILE A 82 19.70 2.67 15.98
CA ILE A 82 20.33 3.03 14.71
C ILE A 82 21.80 2.67 14.81
N ARG A 83 22.27 1.83 13.87
CA ARG A 83 23.65 1.36 13.80
C ARG A 83 24.25 1.56 12.42
N HIS A 84 25.56 1.59 12.34
CA HIS A 84 26.27 1.55 11.07
C HIS A 84 26.49 0.10 10.62
N ILE A 85 26.41 -0.16 9.33
CA ILE A 85 26.49 -1.54 8.78
C ILE A 85 27.82 -2.23 9.10
N ASP A 86 28.90 -1.46 9.34
CA ASP A 86 30.24 -1.99 9.66
C ASP A 86 30.49 -2.14 11.15
N ASP A 87 29.62 -1.62 12.03
CA ASP A 87 29.89 -1.57 13.47
C ASP A 87 30.02 -2.95 14.12
N GLN A 88 29.34 -3.95 13.65
CA GLN A 88 29.45 -5.35 14.09
C GLN A 88 28.76 -6.26 13.08
N THR A 89 29.51 -6.95 12.24
CA THR A 89 28.92 -7.91 11.26
C THR A 89 28.17 -9.03 11.94
N ASP A 90 28.55 -9.41 13.15
CA ASP A 90 27.90 -10.50 13.90
C ASP A 90 26.48 -10.17 14.37
N ILE A 91 26.08 -8.90 14.42
CA ILE A 91 24.73 -8.52 14.84
C ILE A 91 23.65 -9.04 13.87
N TRP A 92 24.00 -9.23 12.60
CA TRP A 92 23.09 -9.77 11.61
C TRP A 92 22.63 -11.20 11.91
N LYS A 93 23.34 -11.93 12.78
CA LYS A 93 22.93 -13.24 13.30
C LYS A 93 21.68 -13.17 14.18
N GLU A 94 21.36 -11.99 14.70
CA GLU A 94 20.17 -11.75 15.52
C GLU A 94 18.93 -11.42 14.69
N ALA A 95 19.13 -11.11 13.39
CA ALA A 95 18.05 -10.72 12.52
C ALA A 95 17.16 -11.91 12.14
N GLU A 96 15.90 -11.89 12.57
CA GLU A 96 14.90 -12.86 12.14
C GLU A 96 14.16 -12.40 10.87
N ILE A 97 14.07 -11.08 10.68
CA ILE A 97 13.46 -10.49 9.49
C ILE A 97 14.28 -9.28 9.06
N VAL A 98 14.64 -9.24 7.79
CA VAL A 98 15.41 -8.16 7.18
C VAL A 98 14.61 -7.49 6.07
N PHE A 99 14.44 -6.18 6.17
CA PHE A 99 13.93 -5.35 5.08
C PHE A 99 15.08 -4.58 4.45
N GLU A 100 15.34 -4.77 3.17
CA GLU A 100 16.26 -3.96 2.40
C GLU A 100 15.49 -2.73 1.87
N ALA A 101 15.90 -1.54 2.31
CA ALA A 101 15.28 -0.25 2.02
C ALA A 101 16.31 0.79 1.53
N VAL A 102 17.25 0.32 0.71
CA VAL A 102 18.29 1.17 0.11
C VAL A 102 17.79 1.83 -1.18
N PRO A 103 18.48 2.87 -1.71
CA PRO A 103 18.12 3.49 -2.97
C PRO A 103 17.97 2.49 -4.11
N GLU A 104 17.13 2.82 -5.09
CA GLU A 104 16.77 1.98 -6.22
C GLU A 104 17.90 1.89 -7.25
N ILE A 105 19.03 1.34 -6.82
CA ILE A 105 20.27 1.14 -7.60
C ILE A 105 20.67 -0.32 -7.44
N LEU A 106 20.62 -1.09 -8.53
CA LEU A 106 20.88 -2.53 -8.52
C LEU A 106 22.26 -2.89 -7.93
N ALA A 107 23.29 -2.16 -8.32
CA ALA A 107 24.65 -2.36 -7.80
C ALA A 107 24.74 -2.20 -6.28
N LEU A 108 24.03 -1.20 -5.73
CA LEU A 108 23.98 -0.96 -4.29
C LEU A 108 23.21 -2.08 -3.56
N LYS A 109 22.08 -2.52 -4.11
CA LYS A 109 21.33 -3.65 -3.55
C LYS A 109 22.17 -4.93 -3.53
N LYS A 110 22.87 -5.22 -4.62
CA LYS A 110 23.82 -6.33 -4.71
C LYS A 110 24.92 -6.24 -3.66
N GLU A 111 25.51 -5.07 -3.50
CA GLU A 111 26.53 -4.81 -2.49
C GLU A 111 26.01 -5.10 -1.09
N VAL A 112 24.85 -4.53 -0.74
CA VAL A 112 24.23 -4.73 0.58
C VAL A 112 23.94 -6.20 0.83
N TYR A 113 23.33 -6.92 -0.10
CA TYR A 113 23.10 -8.36 0.07
C TYR A 113 24.40 -9.14 0.26
N SER A 114 25.47 -8.81 -0.46
CA SER A 114 26.79 -9.46 -0.29
C SER A 114 27.40 -9.24 1.10
N ARG A 115 27.08 -8.11 1.72
CA ARG A 115 27.59 -7.75 3.06
C ARG A 115 26.77 -8.38 4.18
N ILE A 116 25.46 -8.56 4.02
CA ILE A 116 24.57 -9.00 5.09
C ILE A 116 24.26 -10.50 5.03
N CYS A 117 23.98 -11.06 3.85
CA CYS A 117 23.52 -12.45 3.71
C CYS A 117 24.45 -13.51 4.32
N PRO A 118 25.80 -13.38 4.28
CA PRO A 118 26.68 -14.36 4.90
C PRO A 118 26.51 -14.52 6.41
N PHE A 119 25.94 -13.52 7.08
CA PHE A 119 25.78 -13.49 8.54
C PHE A 119 24.36 -13.83 8.99
N LEU A 120 23.38 -13.82 8.07
CA LEU A 120 21.99 -14.12 8.41
C LEU A 120 21.79 -15.58 8.75
N GLN A 121 20.86 -15.84 9.68
CA GLN A 121 20.41 -17.20 9.95
C GLN A 121 19.67 -17.78 8.75
N LYS A 122 19.72 -19.11 8.61
CA LYS A 122 19.09 -19.81 7.48
C LYS A 122 17.57 -19.63 7.44
N ASP A 123 16.95 -19.35 8.57
CA ASP A 123 15.51 -19.16 8.74
C ASP A 123 15.08 -17.67 8.74
N ALA A 124 16.02 -16.74 8.62
CA ALA A 124 15.71 -15.32 8.52
C ALA A 124 14.91 -15.02 7.24
N LEU A 125 13.79 -14.30 7.35
CA LEU A 125 13.05 -13.76 6.21
C LEU A 125 13.79 -12.54 5.66
N ILE A 126 13.90 -12.45 4.35
CA ILE A 126 14.55 -11.32 3.66
C ILE A 126 13.56 -10.73 2.66
N ALA A 127 13.39 -9.42 2.71
CA ALA A 127 12.49 -8.70 1.82
C ALA A 127 13.12 -7.44 1.25
N SER A 128 12.99 -7.22 -0.06
CA SER A 128 13.32 -5.94 -0.68
C SER A 128 12.10 -5.01 -0.68
N THR A 129 12.32 -3.72 -0.43
CA THR A 129 11.26 -2.71 -0.55
C THR A 129 11.27 -2.01 -1.92
N THR A 130 11.87 -2.64 -2.92
CA THR A 130 11.95 -2.13 -4.29
C THR A 130 10.58 -1.80 -4.88
N SER A 131 10.53 -0.74 -5.67
CA SER A 131 9.34 -0.37 -6.45
C SER A 131 9.42 -0.81 -7.92
N SER A 132 10.61 -1.21 -8.41
CA SER A 132 10.83 -1.46 -9.84
C SER A 132 11.51 -2.78 -10.17
N PHE A 133 12.48 -3.26 -9.35
CA PHE A 133 13.23 -4.48 -9.67
C PHE A 133 12.40 -5.74 -9.48
N SER A 134 12.59 -6.69 -10.42
CA SER A 134 11.99 -8.02 -10.29
C SER A 134 12.55 -8.76 -9.07
N VAL A 135 11.67 -9.43 -8.33
CA VAL A 135 12.08 -10.29 -7.22
C VAL A 135 13.05 -11.38 -7.65
N ASN A 136 12.86 -11.95 -8.86
CA ASN A 136 13.75 -12.99 -9.37
C ASN A 136 15.14 -12.46 -9.72
N GLU A 137 15.24 -11.20 -10.18
CA GLU A 137 16.53 -10.54 -10.41
C GLU A 137 17.27 -10.28 -9.10
N LEU A 138 16.58 -9.77 -8.07
CA LEU A 138 17.19 -9.51 -6.76
C LEU A 138 17.54 -10.81 -6.03
N ALA A 139 16.77 -11.87 -6.20
CA ALA A 139 17.02 -13.18 -5.61
C ALA A 139 18.39 -13.77 -6.00
N GLU A 140 18.94 -13.40 -7.17
CA GLU A 140 20.27 -13.84 -7.59
C GLU A 140 21.40 -13.34 -6.67
N PHE A 141 21.14 -12.33 -5.86
CA PHE A 141 22.10 -11.76 -4.90
C PHE A 141 21.91 -12.28 -3.47
N VAL A 142 20.90 -13.10 -3.22
CA VAL A 142 20.53 -13.58 -1.89
C VAL A 142 20.88 -15.08 -1.74
N LEU A 143 21.49 -15.47 -0.61
CA LEU A 143 21.91 -16.85 -0.37
C LEU A 143 20.72 -17.81 -0.15
N HIS A 144 19.65 -17.36 0.51
CA HIS A 144 18.48 -18.17 0.84
C HIS A 144 17.25 -17.68 0.07
N LYS A 145 17.18 -18.01 -1.22
CA LYS A 145 16.13 -17.54 -2.14
C LYS A 145 14.73 -18.01 -1.75
N ASP A 146 14.63 -19.16 -1.07
CA ASP A 146 13.38 -19.72 -0.55
C ASP A 146 12.74 -18.85 0.54
N ARG A 147 13.51 -17.92 1.12
CA ARG A 147 13.07 -16.98 2.17
C ARG A 147 13.07 -15.53 1.70
N PHE A 148 13.29 -15.30 0.42
CA PHE A 148 13.35 -13.97 -0.19
C PHE A 148 12.06 -13.63 -0.93
N MET A 149 11.60 -12.38 -0.81
CA MET A 149 10.48 -11.81 -1.55
C MET A 149 10.59 -10.30 -1.65
N ASN A 150 9.88 -9.69 -2.60
CA ASN A 150 9.69 -8.25 -2.58
C ASN A 150 8.48 -7.89 -1.72
N THR A 151 8.59 -6.80 -0.98
CA THR A 151 7.49 -6.20 -0.21
C THR A 151 7.44 -4.72 -0.54
N HIS A 152 6.53 -4.34 -1.42
CA HIS A 152 6.36 -2.95 -1.82
C HIS A 152 5.46 -2.21 -0.83
N TRP A 153 6.05 -1.25 -0.14
CA TRP A 153 5.38 -0.40 0.84
C TRP A 153 4.96 0.93 0.21
N LEU A 154 3.79 1.40 0.56
CA LEU A 154 3.33 2.72 0.16
C LEU A 154 3.71 3.77 1.21
N ASN A 155 4.18 4.92 0.75
CA ASN A 155 4.57 6.02 1.63
C ASN A 155 3.35 6.87 2.06
N PRO A 156 3.21 7.26 3.34
CA PRO A 156 4.05 6.93 4.50
C PRO A 156 3.82 5.49 5.00
N ALA A 157 4.91 4.71 5.15
CA ALA A 157 4.81 3.29 5.48
C ALA A 157 4.10 3.00 6.81
N TYR A 158 4.22 3.91 7.79
CA TYR A 158 3.55 3.77 9.10
C TYR A 158 2.04 4.08 9.05
N LEU A 159 1.57 4.79 8.03
CA LEU A 159 0.17 5.22 7.89
C LEU A 159 -0.60 4.34 6.91
N ILE A 160 -0.05 4.11 5.70
CA ILE A 160 -0.75 3.35 4.66
C ILE A 160 -0.76 1.85 5.02
N PRO A 161 -1.93 1.19 5.08
CA PRO A 161 -2.02 -0.19 5.52
C PRO A 161 -1.51 -1.20 4.49
N LEU A 162 -1.61 -0.92 3.20
CA LEU A 162 -1.30 -1.88 2.14
C LEU A 162 0.18 -2.18 2.04
N VAL A 163 0.51 -3.48 1.88
CA VAL A 163 1.83 -3.96 1.44
C VAL A 163 1.64 -4.97 0.32
N GLU A 164 2.23 -4.71 -0.84
CA GLU A 164 2.21 -5.63 -1.98
C GLU A 164 3.37 -6.61 -1.85
N VAL A 165 3.06 -7.90 -1.73
CA VAL A 165 4.04 -8.96 -1.54
C VAL A 165 4.18 -9.76 -2.83
N SER A 166 5.39 -9.74 -3.41
CA SER A 166 5.70 -10.48 -4.63
C SER A 166 6.73 -11.57 -4.32
N PRO A 167 6.31 -12.84 -4.22
CA PRO A 167 7.24 -13.97 -4.10
C PRO A 167 7.98 -14.21 -5.40
N GLY A 168 9.24 -14.62 -5.33
CA GLY A 168 10.01 -15.12 -6.44
C GLY A 168 9.72 -16.58 -6.76
N ASN A 169 10.34 -17.09 -7.84
CA ASN A 169 10.15 -18.47 -8.27
C ASN A 169 10.59 -19.52 -7.23
N GLU A 170 11.56 -19.18 -6.41
CA GLU A 170 12.10 -20.07 -5.38
C GLU A 170 11.54 -19.78 -3.98
N THR A 171 10.77 -18.69 -3.80
CA THR A 171 10.17 -18.34 -2.50
C THR A 171 9.24 -19.46 -2.02
N SER A 172 9.49 -19.98 -0.81
CA SER A 172 8.66 -21.05 -0.25
C SER A 172 7.29 -20.53 0.20
N ASP A 173 6.26 -21.38 0.08
CA ASP A 173 4.92 -21.07 0.60
C ASP A 173 4.92 -20.82 2.12
N LEU A 174 5.84 -21.45 2.85
CA LEU A 174 5.99 -21.23 4.29
C LEU A 174 6.47 -19.81 4.57
N SER A 175 7.52 -19.35 3.89
CA SER A 175 8.06 -18.00 4.02
C SER A 175 7.02 -16.94 3.66
N LEU A 176 6.26 -17.19 2.59
CA LEU A 176 5.18 -16.29 2.19
C LEU A 176 4.09 -16.20 3.27
N LYS A 177 3.63 -17.34 3.81
CA LYS A 177 2.65 -17.38 4.90
C LYS A 177 3.14 -16.70 6.18
N GLU A 178 4.42 -16.88 6.53
CA GLU A 178 5.02 -16.21 7.69
C GLU A 178 5.04 -14.69 7.51
N MET A 179 5.40 -14.18 6.32
CA MET A 179 5.40 -12.75 6.02
C MET A 179 3.98 -12.17 6.06
N PHE A 180 2.99 -12.86 5.50
CA PHE A 180 1.59 -12.45 5.57
C PHE A 180 1.12 -12.34 7.01
N LYS A 181 1.34 -13.40 7.81
CA LYS A 181 1.00 -13.41 9.23
C LYS A 181 1.67 -12.29 10.03
N LEU A 182 2.94 -11.97 9.69
CA LEU A 182 3.65 -10.85 10.29
C LEU A 182 2.94 -9.53 9.98
N PHE A 183 2.64 -9.27 8.71
CA PHE A 183 2.00 -8.03 8.29
C PHE A 183 0.60 -7.88 8.88
N GLU A 184 -0.22 -8.91 8.82
CA GLU A 184 -1.55 -8.93 9.45
C GLU A 184 -1.45 -8.67 10.96
N GLY A 185 -0.46 -9.28 11.63
CA GLY A 185 -0.22 -9.11 13.06
C GLY A 185 0.20 -7.70 13.48
N ILE A 186 0.68 -6.87 12.56
CA ILE A 186 1.00 -5.46 12.80
C ILE A 186 -0.04 -4.49 12.20
N GLY A 187 -1.21 -5.00 11.79
CA GLY A 187 -2.29 -4.18 11.24
C GLY A 187 -2.08 -3.74 9.79
N LYS A 188 -1.16 -4.39 9.06
CA LYS A 188 -1.02 -4.21 7.62
C LYS A 188 -1.95 -5.15 6.85
N VAL A 189 -2.24 -4.79 5.62
CA VAL A 189 -3.05 -5.57 4.68
C VAL A 189 -2.14 -6.06 3.56
N PRO A 190 -1.54 -7.25 3.72
CA PRO A 190 -0.69 -7.81 2.66
C PRO A 190 -1.54 -8.34 1.51
N ILE A 191 -1.13 -8.07 0.28
CA ILE A 191 -1.71 -8.66 -0.93
C ILE A 191 -0.62 -9.36 -1.72
N LYS A 192 -0.94 -10.54 -2.28
CA LYS A 192 -0.02 -11.27 -3.15
C LYS A 192 -0.14 -10.78 -4.58
N CYS A 193 0.98 -10.47 -5.22
CA CYS A 193 1.04 -10.22 -6.66
C CYS A 193 2.16 -11.04 -7.31
N ALA A 194 1.97 -11.41 -8.56
CA ALA A 194 3.02 -12.04 -9.35
C ALA A 194 4.17 -11.05 -9.63
N PRO A 195 5.40 -11.54 -9.87
CA PRO A 195 6.49 -10.70 -10.31
C PRO A 195 6.12 -9.93 -11.58
N SER A 196 5.93 -8.62 -11.44
CA SER A 196 5.57 -7.74 -12.58
C SER A 196 6.08 -6.33 -12.32
N PRO A 197 6.64 -5.64 -13.31
CA PRO A 197 7.02 -4.23 -13.18
C PRO A 197 5.84 -3.37 -12.73
N GLY A 198 6.07 -2.54 -11.69
CA GLY A 198 5.08 -1.59 -11.18
C GLY A 198 3.99 -2.22 -10.32
N PHE A 199 4.11 -3.46 -9.89
CA PHE A 199 3.15 -4.12 -8.99
C PHE A 199 1.68 -3.85 -9.42
N ILE A 200 0.77 -3.66 -8.49
CA ILE A 200 -0.65 -3.31 -8.76
C ILE A 200 -0.85 -1.81 -8.61
N VAL A 201 -0.58 -1.25 -7.43
CA VAL A 201 -0.92 0.15 -7.12
C VAL A 201 -0.14 1.15 -7.94
N PRO A 202 1.21 1.11 -8.06
CA PRO A 202 1.95 2.06 -8.88
C PRO A 202 1.53 2.02 -10.36
N ARG A 203 1.18 0.83 -10.87
CA ARG A 203 0.74 0.65 -12.26
C ARG A 203 -0.59 1.34 -12.53
N ILE A 204 -1.58 1.18 -11.62
CA ILE A 204 -2.88 1.85 -11.71
C ILE A 204 -2.73 3.36 -11.50
N GLN A 205 -1.92 3.76 -10.50
CA GLN A 205 -1.67 5.18 -10.23
C GLN A 205 -1.03 5.89 -11.41
N ALA A 206 -0.03 5.28 -12.07
CA ALA A 206 0.60 5.88 -13.24
C ALA A 206 -0.40 6.15 -14.37
N LEU A 207 -1.33 5.22 -14.63
CA LEU A 207 -2.38 5.42 -15.64
C LEU A 207 -3.30 6.57 -15.26
N ALA A 208 -3.81 6.61 -14.03
CA ALA A 208 -4.72 7.63 -13.55
C ALA A 208 -4.08 9.02 -13.53
N MET A 209 -2.83 9.13 -13.02
CA MET A 209 -2.09 10.40 -12.96
C MET A 209 -1.74 10.94 -14.34
N ASN A 210 -1.32 10.06 -15.26
CA ASN A 210 -1.06 10.46 -16.65
C ASN A 210 -2.32 10.94 -17.35
N GLU A 211 -3.45 10.28 -17.12
CA GLU A 211 -4.73 10.72 -17.70
C GLU A 211 -5.17 12.05 -17.13
N ALA A 212 -5.08 12.26 -15.82
CA ALA A 212 -5.35 13.55 -15.19
C ALA A 212 -4.48 14.68 -15.78
N SER A 213 -3.20 14.40 -16.06
CA SER A 213 -2.29 15.37 -16.69
C SER A 213 -2.71 15.68 -18.12
N ARG A 214 -3.16 14.68 -18.90
CA ARG A 214 -3.68 14.92 -20.28
C ARG A 214 -4.93 15.76 -20.29
N LEU A 215 -5.85 15.58 -19.34
CA LEU A 215 -7.04 16.42 -19.22
C LEU A 215 -6.70 17.91 -19.04
N VAL A 216 -5.58 18.22 -18.34
CA VAL A 216 -5.06 19.60 -18.25
C VAL A 216 -4.52 20.06 -19.60
N GLU A 217 -3.68 19.25 -20.26
CA GLU A 217 -3.09 19.57 -21.57
C GLU A 217 -4.16 19.78 -22.66
N GLU A 218 -5.23 19.02 -22.61
CA GLU A 218 -6.37 19.07 -23.51
C GLU A 218 -7.35 20.24 -23.17
N GLY A 219 -7.11 20.94 -22.05
CA GLY A 219 -7.95 22.06 -21.62
C GLY A 219 -9.37 21.66 -21.18
N ILE A 220 -9.55 20.42 -20.75
CA ILE A 220 -10.88 19.88 -20.36
C ILE A 220 -11.36 20.51 -19.05
N ALA A 221 -10.44 20.72 -18.08
CA ALA A 221 -10.74 21.35 -16.80
C ALA A 221 -9.49 21.98 -16.17
N SER A 222 -9.67 22.80 -15.14
CA SER A 222 -8.58 23.34 -14.34
C SER A 222 -7.90 22.23 -13.49
N ILE A 223 -6.66 22.47 -13.05
CA ILE A 223 -5.94 21.56 -12.15
C ILE A 223 -6.76 21.34 -10.88
N GLU A 224 -7.32 22.41 -10.32
CA GLU A 224 -8.13 22.37 -9.10
C GLU A 224 -9.40 21.54 -9.26
N ASP A 225 -10.08 21.64 -10.42
CA ASP A 225 -11.30 20.88 -10.69
C ASP A 225 -11.00 19.40 -10.93
N ILE A 226 -9.91 19.06 -11.63
CA ILE A 226 -9.46 17.68 -11.82
C ILE A 226 -9.11 17.04 -10.47
N ASP A 227 -8.38 17.75 -9.62
CA ASP A 227 -8.07 17.31 -8.26
C ASP A 227 -9.31 17.14 -7.39
N LYS A 228 -10.26 18.06 -7.50
CA LYS A 228 -11.54 17.96 -6.80
C LYS A 228 -12.34 16.75 -7.29
N ALA A 229 -12.46 16.56 -8.60
CA ALA A 229 -13.14 15.42 -9.20
C ALA A 229 -12.49 14.08 -8.80
N SER A 230 -11.16 14.02 -8.81
CA SER A 230 -10.42 12.82 -8.42
C SER A 230 -10.62 12.48 -6.94
N ARG A 231 -10.60 13.45 -6.03
CA ARG A 231 -10.84 13.20 -4.60
C ARG A 231 -12.30 12.86 -4.29
N VAL A 232 -13.24 13.67 -4.78
CA VAL A 232 -14.65 13.58 -4.35
C VAL A 232 -15.48 12.62 -5.22
N GLY A 233 -15.12 12.46 -6.49
CA GLY A 233 -15.81 11.57 -7.42
C GLY A 233 -15.16 10.19 -7.51
N PHE A 234 -13.90 10.14 -7.94
CA PHE A 234 -13.16 8.90 -8.17
C PHE A 234 -12.71 8.25 -6.86
N GLY A 235 -11.95 8.95 -6.02
CA GLY A 235 -11.33 8.39 -4.83
C GLY A 235 -12.31 7.82 -3.81
N LEU A 236 -13.43 8.51 -3.54
CA LEU A 236 -14.45 8.04 -2.60
C LEU A 236 -15.06 6.71 -3.01
N ARG A 237 -15.31 6.51 -4.30
CA ARG A 237 -15.88 5.25 -4.80
C ARG A 237 -14.94 4.09 -4.57
N PHE A 238 -13.65 4.29 -4.89
CA PHE A 238 -12.64 3.25 -4.78
C PHE A 238 -12.05 3.08 -3.37
N ALA A 239 -12.42 3.94 -2.44
CA ALA A 239 -12.19 3.73 -1.02
C ALA A 239 -13.16 2.68 -0.42
N VAL A 240 -14.33 2.49 -1.04
CA VAL A 240 -15.38 1.56 -0.57
C VAL A 240 -15.42 0.30 -1.42
N LEU A 241 -15.43 0.45 -2.75
CA LEU A 241 -15.42 -0.66 -3.72
C LEU A 241 -14.07 -0.72 -4.43
N GLY A 242 -13.50 -1.91 -4.59
CA GLY A 242 -12.35 -2.09 -5.48
C GLY A 242 -12.71 -1.82 -6.93
N LEU A 243 -11.71 -1.54 -7.79
CA LEU A 243 -11.95 -1.23 -9.20
C LEU A 243 -12.75 -2.31 -9.94
N LEU A 244 -12.41 -3.59 -9.74
CA LEU A 244 -13.11 -4.70 -10.38
C LEU A 244 -14.51 -4.93 -9.78
N GLU A 245 -14.61 -4.75 -8.48
CA GLU A 245 -15.89 -4.82 -7.76
C GLU A 245 -16.84 -3.70 -8.22
N PHE A 246 -16.31 -2.50 -8.48
CA PHE A 246 -17.07 -1.37 -9.02
C PHE A 246 -17.58 -1.62 -10.45
N ILE A 247 -16.80 -2.36 -11.28
CA ILE A 247 -17.28 -2.78 -12.60
C ILE A 247 -18.51 -3.71 -12.44
N ASP A 248 -18.44 -4.68 -11.55
CA ASP A 248 -19.56 -5.59 -11.31
C ASP A 248 -20.78 -4.87 -10.72
N TRP A 249 -20.55 -3.87 -9.87
CA TRP A 249 -21.60 -3.03 -9.29
C TRP A 249 -22.38 -2.24 -10.37
N GLY A 250 -21.66 -1.61 -11.29
CA GLY A 250 -22.26 -0.82 -12.38
C GLY A 250 -22.69 -1.62 -13.60
N GLY A 251 -22.07 -2.77 -13.77
CA GLY A 251 -22.20 -3.65 -14.93
C GLY A 251 -21.02 -3.51 -15.93
N ALA A 252 -20.44 -4.64 -16.33
CA ALA A 252 -19.38 -4.69 -17.34
C ALA A 252 -19.86 -4.14 -18.73
N ASP A 253 -21.16 -4.23 -18.99
CA ASP A 253 -21.81 -3.60 -20.15
C ASP A 253 -21.60 -2.08 -20.17
N THR A 254 -21.75 -1.42 -19.03
CA THR A 254 -21.53 0.02 -18.90
C THR A 254 -20.09 0.39 -19.23
N LEU A 255 -19.12 -0.33 -18.67
CA LEU A 255 -17.69 -0.12 -18.96
C LEU A 255 -17.36 -0.37 -20.43
N PHE A 256 -17.86 -1.48 -21.00
CA PHE A 256 -17.61 -1.87 -22.38
C PHE A 256 -18.07 -0.79 -23.36
N HIS A 257 -19.32 -0.32 -23.23
CA HIS A 257 -19.85 0.69 -24.11
C HIS A 257 -19.16 2.06 -23.93
N ALA A 258 -18.88 2.46 -22.69
CA ALA A 258 -18.14 3.69 -22.42
C ALA A 258 -16.72 3.65 -23.00
N SER A 259 -16.02 2.51 -22.85
CA SER A 259 -14.66 2.33 -23.39
C SER A 259 -14.63 2.43 -24.91
N ASN A 260 -15.54 1.75 -25.61
CA ASN A 260 -15.62 1.84 -27.07
C ASN A 260 -15.97 3.25 -27.55
N TYR A 261 -16.93 3.92 -26.90
CA TYR A 261 -17.27 5.29 -27.23
C TYR A 261 -16.08 6.24 -27.07
N LEU A 262 -15.34 6.14 -25.94
CA LEU A 262 -14.16 6.98 -25.70
C LEU A 262 -13.03 6.66 -26.70
N LYS A 263 -12.81 5.38 -26.99
CA LYS A 263 -11.82 4.95 -27.99
C LYS A 263 -12.09 5.60 -29.35
N GLU A 264 -13.33 5.54 -29.82
CA GLU A 264 -13.76 6.09 -31.11
C GLU A 264 -13.75 7.63 -31.11
N SER A 265 -14.37 8.24 -30.10
CA SER A 265 -14.54 9.70 -30.03
C SER A 265 -13.22 10.44 -29.85
N LEU A 266 -12.27 9.85 -29.12
CA LEU A 266 -10.95 10.42 -28.87
C LEU A 266 -9.87 9.85 -29.80
N ASN A 267 -10.25 8.94 -30.70
CA ASN A 267 -9.33 8.22 -31.60
C ASN A 267 -8.08 7.68 -30.87
N SER A 268 -8.31 6.99 -29.76
CA SER A 268 -7.24 6.55 -28.86
C SER A 268 -7.46 5.15 -28.32
N GLU A 269 -6.55 4.24 -28.66
CA GLU A 269 -6.54 2.84 -28.16
C GLU A 269 -6.35 2.73 -26.65
N ARG A 270 -5.94 3.80 -25.95
CA ARG A 270 -5.77 3.79 -24.48
C ARG A 270 -7.08 3.50 -23.73
N PHE A 271 -8.23 3.72 -24.37
CA PHE A 271 -9.55 3.47 -23.81
C PHE A 271 -10.17 2.15 -24.28
N ALA A 272 -9.51 1.39 -25.15
CA ALA A 272 -10.04 0.13 -25.63
C ALA A 272 -10.35 -0.83 -24.46
N PRO A 273 -11.51 -1.50 -24.44
CA PRO A 273 -11.80 -2.50 -23.41
C PRO A 273 -10.80 -3.66 -23.52
N PRO A 274 -10.25 -4.16 -22.40
CA PRO A 274 -9.41 -5.35 -22.43
C PRO A 274 -10.24 -6.61 -22.70
N GLU A 275 -9.61 -7.64 -23.27
CA GLU A 275 -10.25 -8.92 -23.65
C GLU A 275 -11.15 -9.52 -22.56
N ILE A 276 -10.74 -9.42 -21.29
CA ILE A 276 -11.55 -9.93 -20.18
C ILE A 276 -12.91 -9.21 -20.04
N VAL A 277 -12.99 -7.92 -20.37
CA VAL A 277 -14.25 -7.15 -20.37
C VAL A 277 -15.12 -7.56 -21.55
N GLU A 278 -14.52 -7.75 -22.73
CA GLU A 278 -15.23 -8.27 -23.90
C GLU A 278 -15.78 -9.68 -23.66
N GLU A 279 -15.01 -10.55 -23.00
CA GLU A 279 -15.45 -11.88 -22.61
C GLU A 279 -16.66 -11.85 -21.68
N LYS A 280 -16.67 -10.94 -20.69
CA LYS A 280 -17.82 -10.73 -19.80
C LYS A 280 -19.07 -10.36 -20.60
N MET A 281 -18.93 -9.51 -21.59
CA MET A 281 -20.03 -9.13 -22.51
C MET A 281 -20.52 -10.34 -23.32
N ARG A 282 -19.62 -11.08 -23.96
CA ARG A 282 -19.97 -12.25 -24.77
C ARG A 282 -20.65 -13.38 -23.98
N SER A 283 -20.20 -13.57 -22.73
CA SER A 283 -20.76 -14.62 -21.85
C SER A 283 -22.01 -14.20 -21.08
N GLY A 284 -22.38 -12.91 -21.12
CA GLY A 284 -23.49 -12.38 -20.34
C GLY A 284 -23.24 -12.30 -18.82
N ASN A 285 -21.99 -12.51 -18.38
CA ASN A 285 -21.58 -12.43 -16.96
C ASN A 285 -21.17 -11.00 -16.62
N ILE A 286 -22.13 -10.08 -16.53
CA ILE A 286 -21.86 -8.63 -16.49
C ILE A 286 -21.89 -8.01 -15.08
N GLY A 287 -21.92 -8.80 -14.01
CA GLY A 287 -21.86 -8.32 -12.63
C GLY A 287 -23.14 -8.56 -11.83
N LEU A 288 -23.51 -7.63 -10.93
CA LEU A 288 -24.64 -7.77 -10.02
C LEU A 288 -25.97 -8.11 -10.73
N LYS A 289 -26.23 -7.49 -11.87
CA LYS A 289 -27.45 -7.72 -12.67
C LYS A 289 -27.64 -9.20 -13.04
N THR A 290 -26.53 -9.90 -13.26
CA THR A 290 -26.51 -11.32 -13.65
C THR A 290 -25.95 -12.23 -12.55
N LYS A 291 -25.70 -11.67 -11.35
CA LYS A 291 -25.16 -12.36 -10.18
C LYS A 291 -23.75 -12.97 -10.40
N LYS A 292 -23.14 -12.64 -11.50
CA LYS A 292 -21.82 -13.10 -11.90
C LYS A 292 -21.13 -12.07 -12.78
N GLY A 293 -19.88 -11.74 -12.44
CA GLY A 293 -19.02 -10.84 -13.17
C GLY A 293 -17.56 -11.22 -12.96
N PHE A 294 -16.75 -10.29 -12.47
CA PHE A 294 -15.43 -10.59 -11.91
C PHE A 294 -15.56 -11.42 -10.62
N TYR A 295 -16.62 -11.14 -9.86
CA TYR A 295 -17.02 -11.88 -8.66
C TYR A 295 -18.25 -12.73 -8.93
N HIS A 296 -18.52 -13.64 -8.00
CA HIS A 296 -19.75 -14.41 -7.94
C HIS A 296 -20.55 -13.92 -6.73
N PHE A 297 -21.82 -13.56 -6.96
CA PHE A 297 -22.70 -13.03 -5.92
C PHE A 297 -23.74 -14.08 -5.52
N ASP A 298 -23.71 -14.45 -4.24
CA ASP A 298 -24.72 -15.35 -3.68
C ASP A 298 -26.06 -14.61 -3.59
N GLU A 299 -27.11 -15.19 -4.20
CA GLU A 299 -28.43 -14.62 -4.20
C GLU A 299 -29.01 -14.40 -2.80
N THR A 300 -28.66 -15.28 -1.88
CA THR A 300 -29.18 -15.22 -0.50
C THR A 300 -28.55 -14.10 0.32
N TYR A 301 -27.39 -13.58 -0.12
CA TYR A 301 -26.63 -12.53 0.55
C TYR A 301 -26.60 -11.19 -0.23
N LEU A 302 -27.13 -11.14 -1.45
CA LEU A 302 -26.97 -10.00 -2.35
C LEU A 302 -27.53 -8.69 -1.76
N ASP A 303 -28.74 -8.72 -1.22
CA ASP A 303 -29.38 -7.54 -0.61
C ASP A 303 -28.58 -7.03 0.59
N GLN A 304 -28.08 -7.96 1.42
CA GLN A 304 -27.24 -7.64 2.57
C GLN A 304 -25.92 -7.00 2.12
N TYR A 305 -25.26 -7.56 1.12
CA TYR A 305 -24.03 -7.01 0.55
C TYR A 305 -24.23 -5.57 0.01
N GLN A 306 -25.34 -5.33 -0.68
CA GLN A 306 -25.67 -3.98 -1.17
C GLN A 306 -25.88 -3.00 -0.02
N LEU A 307 -26.65 -3.41 1.00
CA LEU A 307 -26.88 -2.57 2.18
C LEU A 307 -25.59 -2.23 2.92
N GLU A 308 -24.73 -3.22 3.17
CA GLU A 308 -23.43 -3.03 3.81
C GLU A 308 -22.53 -2.09 3.00
N THR A 309 -22.55 -2.19 1.67
CA THR A 309 -21.78 -1.32 0.79
C THR A 309 -22.30 0.12 0.84
N PHE A 310 -23.62 0.32 0.80
CA PHE A 310 -24.21 1.65 0.98
C PHE A 310 -23.89 2.23 2.36
N GLN A 311 -23.91 1.43 3.42
CA GLN A 311 -23.56 1.90 4.76
C GLN A 311 -22.12 2.39 4.81
N LYS A 312 -21.16 1.66 4.22
CA LYS A 312 -19.77 2.12 4.12
C LYS A 312 -19.61 3.45 3.38
N PHE A 313 -20.37 3.65 2.30
CA PHE A 313 -20.40 4.94 1.60
C PHE A 313 -20.95 6.05 2.50
N ILE A 314 -22.05 5.81 3.18
CA ILE A 314 -22.69 6.78 4.08
C ILE A 314 -21.74 7.16 5.20
N ASP A 315 -21.12 6.19 5.86
CA ASP A 315 -20.18 6.42 6.97
C ASP A 315 -18.98 7.27 6.52
N LEU A 316 -18.41 6.96 5.36
CA LEU A 316 -17.31 7.73 4.78
C LEU A 316 -17.74 9.18 4.45
N LEU A 317 -18.88 9.35 3.81
CA LEU A 317 -19.40 10.67 3.43
C LEU A 317 -19.79 11.51 4.64
N GLN A 318 -20.34 10.90 5.70
CA GLN A 318 -20.60 11.56 6.98
C GLN A 318 -19.29 12.01 7.64
N HIS A 319 -18.29 11.12 7.71
CA HIS A 319 -16.97 11.45 8.27
C HIS A 319 -16.32 12.64 7.57
N LEU A 320 -16.49 12.74 6.26
CA LEU A 320 -15.95 13.83 5.44
C LEU A 320 -16.84 15.07 5.37
N GLY A 321 -18.01 15.05 6.03
CA GLY A 321 -18.93 16.18 6.07
C GLY A 321 -19.74 16.44 4.78
N PHE A 322 -19.82 15.46 3.89
CA PHE A 322 -20.63 15.56 2.64
C PHE A 322 -22.09 15.19 2.85
N ILE A 323 -22.42 14.42 3.88
CA ILE A 323 -23.79 14.09 4.28
C ILE A 323 -24.02 14.65 5.70
N THR A 324 -25.06 15.46 5.82
CA THR A 324 -25.53 16.00 7.11
C THR A 324 -27.01 15.67 7.29
N ALA A 325 -27.50 15.69 8.52
CA ALA A 325 -28.94 15.56 8.78
C ALA A 325 -29.72 16.67 8.07
N PRO A 326 -30.92 16.41 7.58
CA PRO A 326 -31.79 17.44 7.02
C PRO A 326 -32.04 18.54 8.05
N LYS A 327 -32.05 19.81 7.60
CA LYS A 327 -32.47 20.92 8.45
C LYS A 327 -33.99 20.93 8.61
N GLU A 328 -34.50 21.10 9.83
CA GLU A 328 -35.95 21.10 10.11
C GLU A 328 -36.72 22.13 9.31
N ASP A 329 -36.11 23.29 9.03
CA ASP A 329 -36.73 24.39 8.25
C ASP A 329 -36.98 24.01 6.76
N ASN A 330 -36.36 22.95 6.23
CA ASN A 330 -36.61 22.50 4.85
C ASN A 330 -37.86 21.61 4.71
N PHE A 331 -38.44 21.12 5.82
CA PHE A 331 -39.68 20.35 5.79
C PHE A 331 -40.94 21.22 5.74
N ALA A 332 -40.86 22.49 6.20
CA ALA A 332 -41.98 23.43 6.15
C ALA A 332 -42.36 23.88 4.72
N ILE A 333 -41.39 23.86 3.79
CA ILE A 333 -41.59 24.34 2.41
C ILE A 333 -42.34 23.33 1.53
N ILE A 334 -42.34 22.04 1.91
CA ILE A 334 -42.98 20.98 1.09
C ILE A 334 -44.49 20.89 1.38
N ASN A 335 -44.96 21.37 2.52
CA ASN A 335 -46.38 21.29 2.93
C ASN A 335 -47.25 22.47 2.55
N GLU A 336 -46.68 23.58 2.02
CA GLU A 336 -47.49 24.77 1.60
C GLU A 336 -47.72 24.87 0.09
N GLY A 337 -47.38 23.82 -0.69
CA GLY A 337 -47.44 23.81 -2.17
C GLY A 337 -48.47 22.90 -2.79
N THR A 338 -49.56 22.53 -2.10
CA THR A 338 -50.66 21.77 -2.69
C THR A 338 -52.03 22.26 -2.23
N PHE A 339 -52.48 23.29 -2.89
CA PHE A 339 -53.91 23.47 -3.20
C PHE A 339 -54.09 24.14 -4.55
#